data_b6ca8527ddb494d1decc6239e529c671
#
_entry.id   b6ca8527ddb494d1decc6239e529c671
#
_cell.length_a   1.000
_cell.length_b   1.000
_cell.length_c   1.000
_cell.angle_alpha   90.00
_cell.angle_beta   90.00
_cell.angle_gamma   90.00
#
_symmetry.space_group_name_H-M   'P 1'
#
loop_
_entity.id
_entity.type
_entity.pdbx_description
1 polymer ?
#
loop_
_entity_poly.entity_id
_entity_poly.type
_entity_poly.pdbx_seq_one_letter_code
_entity_poly.pdbx_strand_id
1 'polypeptide(L)'
;MIKAKINTIKNHENINWVEFLIKKHKLYMLALELDEKASINQEVLLAFKSSECLLSKKNLENSFLNTFYAKIIDIFQGQIITIIRLENEICTFEAQISTHEFLEQDYQKNDFVFAYV
;
A
#
# COMPACT_ATOMS: atom_id res chain seq x y z
N MET A 1 8.35 -5.58 -2.89
CA MET A 1 7.75 -5.11 -4.15
C MET A 1 6.60 -6.02 -4.55
N ILE A 2 5.61 -5.46 -5.21
CA ILE A 2 4.39 -6.16 -5.60
C ILE A 2 4.42 -6.38 -7.09
N LYS A 3 4.34 -7.64 -7.53
CA LYS A 3 4.30 -8.00 -8.94
C LYS A 3 2.87 -7.90 -9.44
N ALA A 4 2.64 -7.08 -10.46
CA ALA A 4 1.30 -6.77 -10.97
C ALA A 4 1.31 -6.62 -12.48
N LYS A 5 0.11 -6.57 -13.07
CA LYS A 5 -0.06 -6.24 -14.49
C LYS A 5 -0.80 -4.92 -14.63
N ILE A 6 -0.41 -4.13 -15.61
CA ILE A 6 -1.17 -2.94 -15.97
C ILE A 6 -2.47 -3.39 -16.63
N ASN A 7 -3.59 -3.00 -16.04
CA ASN A 7 -4.92 -3.37 -16.53
C ASN A 7 -5.57 -2.24 -17.34
N THR A 8 -5.44 -1.01 -16.89
CA THR A 8 -6.03 0.16 -17.54
C THR A 8 -5.12 1.36 -17.40
N ILE A 9 -5.01 2.16 -18.45
CA ILE A 9 -4.31 3.46 -18.43
C ILE A 9 -5.29 4.49 -18.98
N LYS A 10 -5.56 5.54 -18.21
CA LYS A 10 -6.35 6.69 -18.64
C LYS A 10 -5.49 7.94 -18.54
N ASN A 11 -5.45 8.72 -19.61
CA ASN A 11 -4.70 9.97 -19.62
C ASN A 11 -5.66 11.13 -19.89
N HIS A 12 -5.51 12.20 -19.10
CA HIS A 12 -6.22 13.43 -19.30
C HIS A 12 -5.36 14.59 -18.78
N GLU A 13 -5.11 15.56 -19.63
CA GLU A 13 -4.33 16.75 -19.27
C GLU A 13 -2.98 16.43 -18.60
N ASN A 14 -2.24 15.47 -19.18
CA ASN A 14 -0.93 15.02 -18.70
C ASN A 14 -0.95 14.31 -17.34
N ILE A 15 -2.12 13.92 -16.86
CA ILE A 15 -2.25 13.10 -15.67
C ILE A 15 -2.66 11.71 -16.10
N ASN A 16 -1.98 10.70 -15.57
CA ASN A 16 -2.25 9.31 -15.86
C ASN A 16 -2.88 8.64 -14.65
N TRP A 17 -4.01 7.99 -14.88
CA TRP A 17 -4.65 7.10 -13.93
C TRP A 17 -4.34 5.68 -14.37
N VAL A 18 -3.64 4.92 -13.52
CA VAL A 18 -3.24 3.56 -13.85
C VAL A 18 -3.88 2.59 -12.88
N GLU A 19 -4.56 1.59 -13.43
CA GLU A 19 -5.12 0.49 -12.67
C GLU A 19 -4.25 -0.74 -12.88
N PHE A 20 -3.84 -1.37 -11.78
CA PHE A 20 -3.04 -2.59 -11.78
C PHE A 20 -3.89 -3.75 -11.29
N LEU A 21 -3.64 -4.92 -11.84
CA LEU A 21 -4.33 -6.15 -11.44
C LEU A 21 -3.33 -7.12 -10.81
N ILE A 22 -3.69 -7.64 -9.64
CA ILE A 22 -2.95 -8.69 -8.94
C ILE A 22 -3.96 -9.73 -8.50
N LYS A 23 -3.97 -10.89 -9.17
CA LYS A 23 -5.01 -11.90 -8.95
C LYS A 23 -6.40 -11.25 -9.12
N LYS A 24 -7.18 -11.15 -8.07
CA LYS A 24 -8.51 -10.51 -8.08
C LYS A 24 -8.51 -9.10 -7.48
N HIS A 25 -7.34 -8.60 -7.09
CA HIS A 25 -7.20 -7.30 -6.43
C HIS A 25 -6.79 -6.24 -7.43
N LYS A 26 -7.30 -5.03 -7.25
CA LYS A 26 -6.95 -3.87 -8.06
C LYS A 26 -6.22 -2.86 -7.21
N LEU A 27 -5.14 -2.30 -7.77
CA LEU A 27 -4.41 -1.20 -7.17
C LEU A 27 -4.39 -0.05 -8.16
N TYR A 28 -4.26 1.17 -7.64
CA TYR A 28 -4.36 2.39 -8.45
C TYR A 28 -3.19 3.32 -8.18
N MET A 29 -2.81 4.07 -9.21
CA MET A 29 -1.75 5.07 -9.12
C MET A 29 -2.09 6.27 -9.99
N LEU A 30 -1.83 7.47 -9.45
CA LEU A 30 -1.79 8.69 -10.24
C LEU A 30 -0.33 8.98 -10.59
N ALA A 31 -0.06 9.26 -11.85
CA ALA A 31 1.27 9.58 -12.31
C ALA A 31 1.25 10.74 -13.30
N LEU A 32 2.18 11.68 -13.13
CA LEU A 32 2.33 12.79 -14.08
C LEU A 32 2.99 12.32 -15.36
N GLU A 33 3.92 11.39 -15.24
CA GLU A 33 4.62 10.81 -16.39
C GLU A 33 4.63 9.30 -16.30
N LEU A 34 4.44 8.65 -17.42
CA LEU A 34 4.63 7.22 -17.56
C LEU A 34 5.73 6.96 -18.59
N ASP A 35 6.46 5.87 -18.40
CA ASP A 35 7.38 5.37 -19.41
C ASP A 35 6.59 5.16 -20.71
N GLU A 36 7.13 5.61 -21.83
CA GLU A 36 6.52 5.45 -23.16
C GLU A 36 6.21 3.99 -23.48
N LYS A 37 6.95 3.07 -22.86
CA LYS A 37 6.76 1.63 -23.03
C LYS A 37 5.69 1.05 -22.14
N ALA A 38 5.10 1.85 -21.24
CA ALA A 38 4.02 1.38 -20.38
C ALA A 38 2.82 0.99 -21.23
N SER A 39 2.36 -0.24 -21.10
CA SER A 39 1.28 -0.77 -21.90
C SER A 39 0.39 -1.73 -21.11
N ILE A 40 -0.85 -1.87 -21.56
CA ILE A 40 -1.82 -2.80 -20.95
C ILE A 40 -1.27 -4.23 -21.04
N ASN A 41 -1.47 -5.01 -19.98
CA ASN A 41 -1.00 -6.36 -19.76
C ASN A 41 0.51 -6.48 -19.48
N GLN A 42 1.24 -5.37 -19.44
CA GLN A 42 2.65 -5.39 -19.07
C GLN A 42 2.81 -5.77 -17.59
N GLU A 43 3.74 -6.69 -17.31
CA GLU A 43 4.13 -6.99 -15.94
C GLU A 43 5.02 -5.87 -15.39
N VAL A 44 4.72 -5.43 -14.18
CA VAL A 44 5.46 -4.38 -13.48
C VAL A 44 5.68 -4.76 -12.04
N LEU A 45 6.66 -4.12 -11.41
CA LEU A 45 6.89 -4.22 -9.97
C LEU A 45 6.44 -2.91 -9.33
N LEU A 46 5.52 -3.00 -8.39
CA LEU A 46 5.03 -1.85 -7.64
C LEU A 46 5.73 -1.77 -6.30
N ALA A 47 6.00 -0.56 -5.89
CA ALA A 47 6.57 -0.27 -4.58
C ALA A 47 5.99 1.03 -4.05
N PHE A 48 5.93 1.15 -2.74
CA PHE A 48 5.62 2.40 -2.06
C PHE A 48 6.53 2.53 -0.84
N LYS A 49 6.70 3.75 -0.38
CA LYS A 49 7.53 4.00 0.79
C LYS A 49 6.75 3.63 2.05
N SER A 50 7.43 3.03 3.01
CA SER A 50 6.81 2.67 4.29
C SER A 50 6.20 3.88 5.00
N SER A 51 6.78 5.07 4.81
CA SER A 51 6.27 6.33 5.38
C SER A 51 4.98 6.82 4.73
N GLU A 52 4.59 6.27 3.59
CA GLU A 52 3.34 6.62 2.90
C GLU A 52 2.17 5.72 3.32
N CYS A 53 2.42 4.73 4.15
CA CYS A 53 1.42 3.76 4.58
C CYS A 53 0.76 4.19 5.88
N LEU A 54 -0.55 4.41 5.83
CA LEU A 54 -1.36 4.73 6.99
C LEU A 54 -2.01 3.46 7.53
N LEU A 55 -2.00 3.25 8.83
CA LEU A 55 -2.63 2.09 9.46
C LEU A 55 -3.86 2.48 10.26
N SER A 56 -4.85 1.57 10.32
CA SER A 56 -6.03 1.71 11.16
C SER A 56 -6.56 0.35 11.57
N LYS A 57 -7.02 0.24 12.80
CA LYS A 57 -7.73 -0.96 13.25
C LYS A 57 -9.14 -1.03 12.67
N LYS A 58 -9.70 0.11 12.26
CA LYS A 58 -11.04 0.22 11.68
C LYS A 58 -10.96 0.48 10.20
N ASN A 59 -11.92 -0.04 9.45
CA ASN A 59 -12.07 0.31 8.05
C ASN A 59 -12.54 1.76 7.96
N LEU A 60 -11.71 2.62 7.39
CA LEU A 60 -12.00 4.06 7.29
C LEU A 60 -12.96 4.41 6.16
N GLU A 61 -13.36 3.45 5.34
CA GLU A 61 -14.39 3.59 4.30
C GLU A 61 -14.37 4.91 3.55
N ASN A 62 -13.28 5.21 2.85
CA ASN A 62 -13.19 6.50 2.21
C ASN A 62 -12.35 6.49 0.95
N SER A 63 -11.87 7.66 0.59
CA SER A 63 -11.24 7.98 -0.67
C SER A 63 -9.76 7.66 -0.78
N PHE A 64 -9.24 6.73 0.01
CA PHE A 64 -7.87 6.26 -0.21
C PHE A 64 -7.77 5.47 -1.51
N LEU A 65 -6.68 5.66 -2.24
CA LEU A 65 -6.48 4.97 -3.50
C LEU A 65 -6.40 3.46 -3.31
N ASN A 66 -5.63 3.02 -2.33
CA ASN A 66 -5.39 1.60 -2.11
C ASN A 66 -5.61 1.23 -0.66
N THR A 67 -6.32 0.14 -0.46
CA THR A 67 -6.60 -0.40 0.88
C THR A 67 -6.17 -1.85 0.92
N PHE A 68 -5.38 -2.20 1.94
CA PHE A 68 -4.98 -3.58 2.22
C PHE A 68 -5.50 -3.99 3.58
N TYR A 69 -6.02 -5.20 3.69
CA TYR A 69 -6.25 -5.82 4.99
C TYR A 69 -5.13 -6.81 5.23
N ALA A 70 -4.39 -6.66 6.32
CA ALA A 70 -3.16 -7.40 6.51
C ALA A 70 -2.91 -7.72 7.98
N LYS A 71 -2.09 -8.74 8.20
CA LYS A 71 -1.71 -9.19 9.53
C LYS A 71 -0.36 -8.60 9.89
N ILE A 72 -0.25 -8.10 11.11
CA ILE A 72 1.03 -7.66 11.67
C ILE A 72 1.86 -8.89 11.99
N ILE A 73 3.00 -9.05 11.31
CA ILE A 73 3.88 -10.19 11.50
C ILE A 73 5.12 -9.86 12.32
N ASP A 74 5.51 -8.59 12.37
CA ASP A 74 6.65 -8.16 13.15
C ASP A 74 6.55 -6.68 13.50
N ILE A 75 7.21 -6.27 14.58
CA ILE A 75 7.19 -4.90 15.09
C ILE A 75 8.61 -4.53 15.52
N PHE A 76 9.12 -3.42 14.98
CA PHE A 76 10.42 -2.86 15.32
C PHE A 76 10.20 -1.50 15.98
N GLN A 77 10.06 -1.50 17.29
CA GLN A 77 9.76 -0.29 18.05
C GLN A 77 11.01 0.53 18.30
N GLY A 78 11.01 1.77 17.80
CA GLY A 78 12.01 2.78 18.13
C GLY A 78 11.47 3.76 19.17
N GLN A 79 12.26 4.75 19.55
CA GLN A 79 11.81 5.78 20.49
C GLN A 79 10.79 6.74 19.86
N ILE A 80 10.99 7.10 18.60
CA ILE A 80 10.16 8.08 17.89
C ILE A 80 9.40 7.43 16.74
N ILE A 81 10.04 6.51 16.03
CA ILE A 81 9.48 5.82 14.87
C ILE A 81 9.41 4.33 15.15
N THR A 82 8.28 3.73 14.79
CA THR A 82 8.07 2.29 14.84
C THR A 82 7.80 1.77 13.44
N ILE A 83 8.43 0.66 13.07
CA ILE A 83 8.22 0.00 11.79
C ILE A 83 7.41 -1.26 12.03
N ILE A 84 6.29 -1.39 11.32
CA ILE A 84 5.41 -2.53 11.42
C ILE A 84 5.47 -3.28 10.11
N ARG A 85 5.82 -4.56 10.17
CA ARG A 85 5.82 -5.45 9.01
C ARG A 85 4.48 -6.18 8.92
N LEU A 86 3.89 -6.14 7.74
CA LEU A 86 2.56 -6.65 7.47
C LEU A 86 2.59 -7.65 6.33
N GLU A 87 1.67 -8.60 6.37
CA GLU A 87 1.55 -9.62 5.36
C GLU A 87 0.08 -9.88 5.05
N ASN A 88 -0.21 -10.04 3.78
CA ASN A 88 -1.47 -10.57 3.30
C ASN A 88 -1.21 -11.55 2.15
N GLU A 89 -2.27 -12.01 1.47
CA GLU A 89 -2.13 -12.98 0.38
C GLU A 89 -1.42 -12.42 -0.86
N ILE A 90 -1.29 -11.09 -0.96
CA ILE A 90 -0.68 -10.42 -2.12
C ILE A 90 0.81 -10.18 -1.91
N CYS A 91 1.21 -9.71 -0.71
CA CYS A 91 2.56 -9.24 -0.48
C CYS A 91 2.90 -9.11 1.00
N THR A 92 4.18 -8.89 1.26
CA THR A 92 4.69 -8.44 2.55
C THR A 92 5.18 -7.01 2.36
N PHE A 93 4.83 -6.13 3.27
CA PHE A 93 5.20 -4.72 3.21
C PHE A 93 5.39 -4.13 4.60
N GLU A 94 5.91 -2.91 4.66
CA GLU A 94 6.15 -2.23 5.92
C GLU A 94 5.42 -0.89 5.97
N ALA A 95 4.96 -0.54 7.17
CA ALA A 95 4.44 0.78 7.49
C ALA A 95 5.33 1.42 8.55
N GLN A 96 5.66 2.68 8.34
CA GLN A 96 6.41 3.48 9.30
C GLN A 96 5.46 4.46 9.96
N ILE A 97 5.27 4.32 11.25
CA ILE A 97 4.38 5.18 12.03
C ILE A 97 5.13 5.80 13.21
N SER A 98 4.57 6.82 13.83
CA SER A 98 5.15 7.33 15.05
C SER A 98 5.02 6.31 16.17
N THR A 99 5.99 6.26 17.07
CA THR A 99 5.89 5.39 18.24
C THR A 99 4.73 5.83 19.13
N HIS A 100 4.41 7.13 19.13
CA HIS A 100 3.24 7.64 19.83
C HIS A 100 1.95 6.98 19.33
N GLU A 101 1.73 6.95 18.00
CA GLU A 101 0.56 6.29 17.41
C GLU A 101 0.55 4.79 17.70
N PHE A 102 1.73 4.16 17.59
CA PHE A 102 1.87 2.74 17.88
C PHE A 102 1.37 2.38 19.28
N LEU A 103 1.76 3.17 20.28
CA LEU A 103 1.35 2.95 21.66
C LEU A 103 -0.10 3.30 21.90
N GLU A 104 -0.58 4.42 21.34
CA GLU A 104 -1.98 4.86 21.49
C GLU A 104 -2.96 3.85 20.89
N GLN A 105 -2.64 3.28 19.74
CA GLN A 105 -3.50 2.31 19.06
C GLN A 105 -3.32 0.89 19.59
N ASP A 106 -2.30 0.66 20.39
CA ASP A 106 -2.00 -0.66 20.99
C ASP A 106 -1.90 -1.76 19.91
N TYR A 107 -1.18 -1.48 18.82
CA TYR A 107 -0.94 -2.48 17.79
C TYR A 107 -0.09 -3.62 18.33
N GLN A 108 -0.50 -4.86 18.06
CA GLN A 108 0.20 -6.04 18.53
C GLN A 108 0.46 -7.02 17.40
N LYS A 109 1.49 -7.83 17.56
CA LYS A 109 1.79 -8.93 16.64
C LYS A 109 0.58 -9.85 16.52
N ASN A 110 0.29 -10.27 15.30
CA ASN A 110 -0.85 -11.10 14.90
C ASN A 110 -2.19 -10.35 14.80
N ASP A 111 -2.22 -9.06 15.10
CA ASP A 111 -3.40 -8.25 14.81
C ASP A 111 -3.62 -8.11 13.31
N PHE A 112 -4.87 -8.07 12.89
CA PHE A 112 -5.24 -7.70 11.53
C PHE A 112 -5.64 -6.23 11.50
N VAL A 113 -5.09 -5.50 10.55
CA VAL A 113 -5.31 -4.05 10.42
C VAL A 113 -5.55 -3.67 8.97
N PHE A 114 -6.08 -2.46 8.77
CA PHE A 114 -6.21 -1.86 7.45
C PHE A 114 -5.01 -0.96 7.18
N ALA A 115 -4.43 -1.09 6.00
CA ALA A 115 -3.32 -0.27 5.55
C ALA A 115 -3.75 0.49 4.30
N TYR A 116 -3.47 1.78 4.26
CA TYR A 116 -3.88 2.68 3.18
C TYR A 116 -2.65 3.32 2.55
N VAL A 117 -2.60 3.27 1.23
CA VAL A 117 -1.49 3.83 0.46
C VAL A 117 -2.00 4.74 -0.65
#